data_e03f00893045eff0fc52eb483bf92b9c
#
_entry.id   e03f00893045eff0fc52eb483bf92b9c
#
_cell.length_a   1.000
_cell.length_b   1.000
_cell.length_c   1.000
_cell.angle_alpha   90.00
_cell.angle_beta   90.00
_cell.angle_gamma   90.00
#
_symmetry.space_group_name_H-M   'P 1'
#
loop_
_entity.id
_entity.type
_entity.pdbx_description
1 polymer ?
#
loop_
_entity_poly.entity_id
_entity_poly.type
_entity_poly.pdbx_seq_one_letter_code
_entity_poly.pdbx_strand_id
1 'polypeptide(L)'
;MNENKWAIITGADGGMGTEITRAVAKAGYRVIMACYNSRKAELIRRCLMEDTGNQNIEVIPIDLSSMRSVVDFACRVLERRITI
;
A
#
# COMPACT_ATOMS: atom_id res chain seq x y z
N MET A 1 -15.96 6.63 9.89
CA MET A 1 -15.49 6.44 8.53
C MET A 1 -13.98 6.47 8.45
N ASN A 2 -13.40 5.70 7.52
CA ASN A 2 -11.95 5.46 7.49
C ASN A 2 -11.24 6.20 6.37
N GLU A 3 -11.92 7.14 5.69
CA GLU A 3 -11.39 7.83 4.51
C GLU A 3 -10.15 8.67 4.78
N ASN A 4 -9.98 9.13 6.03
CA ASN A 4 -8.81 9.91 6.41
C ASN A 4 -7.74 9.09 7.12
N LYS A 5 -7.96 7.79 7.23
CA LYS A 5 -7.01 6.90 7.88
C LYS A 5 -6.23 6.13 6.83
N TRP A 6 -4.96 5.93 7.11
CA TRP A 6 -4.05 5.23 6.22
C TRP A 6 -3.64 3.89 6.81
N ALA A 7 -3.43 2.92 5.93
CA ALA A 7 -2.85 1.64 6.29
C ALA A 7 -1.66 1.37 5.38
N ILE A 8 -0.56 0.93 5.94
CA ILE A 8 0.63 0.55 5.19
C ILE A 8 0.76 -0.96 5.29
N ILE A 9 0.79 -1.63 4.15
CA ILE A 9 0.86 -3.08 4.10
C ILE A 9 2.12 -3.49 3.36
N THR A 10 3.06 -4.11 4.09
CA THR A 10 4.28 -4.65 3.49
C THR A 10 3.98 -6.02 2.90
N GLY A 11 4.67 -6.34 1.80
CA GLY A 11 4.43 -7.60 1.11
C GLY A 11 3.02 -7.70 0.53
N ALA A 12 2.42 -6.58 0.18
CA ALA A 12 1.03 -6.52 -0.28
C ALA A 12 0.81 -7.22 -1.62
N ASP A 13 1.88 -7.52 -2.34
CA ASP A 13 1.82 -8.24 -3.62
C ASP A 13 1.87 -9.76 -3.45
N GLY A 14 2.02 -10.27 -2.24
CA GLY A 14 1.92 -11.70 -1.96
C GLY A 14 0.47 -12.14 -1.78
N GLY A 15 0.23 -13.45 -1.78
CA GLY A 15 -1.12 -13.99 -1.65
C GLY A 15 -1.86 -13.50 -0.42
N MET A 16 -1.24 -13.66 0.75
CA MET A 16 -1.83 -13.21 2.01
C MET A 16 -1.92 -11.69 2.09
N GLY A 17 -0.84 -10.99 1.65
CA GLY A 17 -0.82 -9.54 1.67
C GLY A 17 -1.89 -8.93 0.77
N THR A 18 -2.15 -9.54 -0.38
CA THR A 18 -3.20 -9.10 -1.30
C THR A 18 -4.57 -9.21 -0.65
N GLU A 19 -4.85 -10.30 0.04
CA GLU A 19 -6.14 -10.49 0.71
C GLU A 19 -6.33 -9.51 1.88
N ILE A 20 -5.27 -9.25 2.64
CA ILE A 20 -5.32 -8.26 3.70
C ILE A 20 -5.58 -6.87 3.11
N THR A 21 -4.89 -6.53 2.02
CA THR A 21 -5.07 -5.25 1.35
C THR A 21 -6.51 -5.08 0.85
N ARG A 22 -7.08 -6.15 0.30
CA ARG A 22 -8.46 -6.12 -0.16
C ARG A 22 -9.42 -5.82 0.99
N ALA A 23 -9.25 -6.51 2.11
CA ALA A 23 -10.11 -6.30 3.27
C ALA A 23 -10.02 -4.87 3.82
N VAL A 24 -8.80 -4.36 3.92
CA VAL A 24 -8.55 -3.01 4.43
C VAL A 24 -9.12 -1.96 3.46
N ALA A 25 -8.93 -2.16 2.16
CA ALA A 25 -9.45 -1.25 1.14
C ALA A 25 -10.99 -1.24 1.13
N LYS A 26 -11.61 -2.39 1.32
CA LYS A 26 -13.08 -2.46 1.41
C LYS A 26 -13.60 -1.73 2.63
N ALA A 27 -12.83 -1.67 3.69
CA ALA A 27 -13.19 -0.94 4.90
C ALA A 27 -13.07 0.58 4.74
N GLY A 28 -12.58 1.06 3.59
CA GLY A 28 -12.52 2.49 3.30
C GLY A 28 -11.21 3.17 3.67
N TYR A 29 -10.20 2.42 4.07
CA TYR A 29 -8.90 2.99 4.41
C TYR A 29 -8.16 3.44 3.15
N ARG A 30 -7.34 4.48 3.28
CA ARG A 30 -6.34 4.79 2.27
C ARG A 30 -5.18 3.81 2.47
N VAL A 31 -4.74 3.18 1.39
CA VAL A 31 -3.78 2.09 1.49
C VAL A 31 -2.49 2.43 0.76
N ILE A 32 -1.37 2.17 1.43
CA ILE A 32 -0.06 2.18 0.80
C ILE A 32 0.42 0.74 0.75
N MET A 33 0.61 0.24 -0.47
CA MET A 33 1.18 -1.08 -0.71
C MET A 33 2.69 -0.94 -0.78
N ALA A 34 3.37 -1.39 0.26
CA ALA A 34 4.83 -1.34 0.33
C ALA A 34 5.37 -2.66 -0.21
N CYS A 35 5.89 -2.67 -1.43
CA CYS A 35 6.24 -3.89 -2.14
C CYS A 35 7.62 -3.77 -2.79
N TYR A 36 8.35 -4.90 -2.81
CA TYR A 36 9.62 -4.96 -3.51
C TYR A 36 9.43 -4.92 -5.03
N ASN A 37 8.49 -5.71 -5.53
CA ASN A 37 8.21 -5.79 -6.98
C ASN A 37 7.07 -4.82 -7.32
N SER A 38 7.44 -3.59 -7.68
CA SER A 38 6.46 -2.55 -7.94
C SER A 38 5.62 -2.81 -9.19
N ARG A 39 6.17 -3.54 -10.17
CA ARG A 39 5.41 -3.85 -11.39
C ARG A 39 4.26 -4.81 -11.09
N LYS A 40 4.53 -5.86 -10.34
CA LYS A 40 3.50 -6.80 -9.91
C LYS A 40 2.49 -6.11 -9.00
N ALA A 41 2.97 -5.30 -8.08
CA ALA A 41 2.11 -4.57 -7.16
C ALA A 41 1.17 -3.61 -7.88
N GLU A 42 1.63 -2.96 -8.94
CA GLU A 42 0.80 -2.05 -9.72
C GLU A 42 -0.36 -2.77 -10.39
N LEU A 43 -0.13 -3.96 -10.92
CA LEU A 43 -1.19 -4.77 -11.51
C LEU A 43 -2.22 -5.18 -10.45
N ILE A 44 -1.75 -5.58 -9.29
CA ILE A 44 -2.61 -5.95 -8.17
C ILE A 44 -3.40 -4.73 -7.69
N ARG A 45 -2.77 -3.57 -7.61
CA ARG A 45 -3.44 -2.33 -7.21
C ARG A 45 -4.64 -2.04 -8.11
N ARG A 46 -4.45 -2.15 -9.42
CA ARG A 46 -5.54 -1.91 -10.37
C ARG A 46 -6.71 -2.88 -10.16
N CYS A 47 -6.40 -4.15 -9.97
CA CYS A 47 -7.43 -5.14 -9.69
C CYS A 47 -8.17 -4.84 -8.40
N LEU A 48 -7.45 -4.44 -7.36
CA LEU A 48 -8.05 -4.13 -6.07
C LEU A 48 -8.92 -2.88 -6.14
N MET A 49 -8.51 -1.87 -6.91
CA MET A 49 -9.31 -0.67 -7.09
C MET A 49 -10.65 -0.98 -7.75
N GLU A 50 -10.64 -1.84 -8.76
CA GLU A 50 -11.88 -2.28 -9.40
C GLU A 50 -12.74 -3.11 -8.47
N ASP A 51 -12.11 -4.06 -7.77
CA ASP A 51 -12.81 -5.02 -6.93
C ASP A 51 -13.44 -4.38 -5.69
N THR A 52 -12.73 -3.42 -5.08
CA THR A 52 -13.18 -2.78 -3.85
C THR A 52 -13.89 -1.45 -4.07
N GLY A 53 -13.73 -0.85 -5.24
CA GLY A 53 -14.23 0.50 -5.51
C GLY A 53 -13.44 1.60 -4.82
N ASN A 54 -12.37 1.27 -4.11
CA ASN A 54 -11.56 2.24 -3.38
C ASN A 54 -10.45 2.77 -4.29
N GLN A 55 -10.47 4.06 -4.59
CA GLN A 55 -9.48 4.70 -5.46
C GLN A 55 -8.23 5.18 -4.71
N ASN A 56 -8.21 5.04 -3.39
CA ASN A 56 -7.12 5.53 -2.55
C ASN A 56 -6.14 4.40 -2.21
N ILE A 57 -5.65 3.72 -3.23
CA ILE A 57 -4.65 2.66 -3.10
C ILE A 57 -3.42 3.09 -3.88
N GLU A 58 -2.27 3.11 -3.22
CA GLU A 58 -1.02 3.58 -3.79
C GLU A 58 0.08 2.55 -3.56
N VAL A 59 0.99 2.44 -4.52
CA VAL A 59 2.17 1.57 -4.40
C VAL A 59 3.40 2.44 -4.16
N ILE A 60 4.13 2.15 -3.10
CA ILE A 60 5.45 2.75 -2.87
C ILE A 60 6.44 1.61 -2.74
N PRO A 61 7.48 1.56 -3.58
CA PRO A 61 8.44 0.47 -3.53
C PRO A 61 9.28 0.52 -2.26
N ILE A 62 9.59 -0.65 -1.74
CA ILE A 62 10.47 -0.79 -0.58
C ILE A 62 11.27 -2.08 -0.71
N ASP A 63 12.56 -2.02 -0.39
CA ASP A 63 13.44 -3.18 -0.29
C ASP A 63 13.93 -3.25 1.16
N LEU A 64 13.39 -4.18 1.92
CA LEU A 64 13.71 -4.32 3.34
C LEU A 64 15.15 -4.76 3.59
N SER A 65 15.84 -5.26 2.56
CA SER A 65 17.26 -5.63 2.68
C SER A 65 18.18 -4.42 2.53
N SER A 66 17.65 -3.26 2.15
CA SER A 66 18.41 -2.04 1.92
C SER A 66 17.95 -0.94 2.89
N MET A 67 18.87 -0.51 3.75
CA MET A 67 18.57 0.59 4.68
C MET A 67 18.20 1.86 3.94
N ARG A 68 18.85 2.13 2.80
CA ARG A 68 18.55 3.29 1.99
C ARG A 68 17.13 3.27 1.47
N SER A 69 16.67 2.11 1.02
CA SER A 69 15.30 1.96 0.54
C SER A 69 14.28 2.19 1.65
N VAL A 70 14.58 1.69 2.85
CA VAL A 70 13.71 1.90 4.01
C VAL A 70 13.60 3.37 4.36
N VAL A 71 14.73 4.09 4.35
CA VAL A 71 14.74 5.53 4.62
C VAL A 71 13.97 6.30 3.55
N ASP A 72 14.17 5.97 2.29
CA ASP A 72 13.45 6.61 1.18
C ASP A 72 11.95 6.39 1.30
N PHE A 73 11.55 5.18 1.66
CA PHE A 73 10.14 4.87 1.88
C PHE A 73 9.57 5.71 3.02
N ALA A 74 10.28 5.79 4.13
CA ALA A 74 9.84 6.58 5.28
C ALA A 74 9.68 8.06 4.91
N CYS A 75 10.61 8.61 4.12
CA CYS A 75 10.53 9.99 3.66
C CYS A 75 9.28 10.23 2.81
N ARG A 76 8.97 9.30 1.91
CA ARG A 76 7.78 9.43 1.07
C ARG A 76 6.49 9.38 1.88
N VAL A 77 6.46 8.52 2.90
CA VAL A 77 5.31 8.45 3.81
C VAL A 77 5.14 9.76 4.56
N LEU A 78 6.24 10.32 5.07
CA LEU A 78 6.20 11.59 5.79
C LEU A 78 5.76 12.75 4.92
N GLU A 79 6.17 12.77 3.65
CA GLU A 79 5.78 13.80 2.70
C GLU A 79 4.25 13.87 2.51
N ARG A 80 3.57 12.75 2.67
CA ARG A 80 2.12 12.69 2.54
C ARG A 80 1.37 13.09 3.80
N ARG A 81 2.09 13.40 4.86
CA ARG A 81 1.51 13.75 6.17
C ARG A 81 0.51 12.71 6.64
N ILE A 82 0.91 11.45 6.54
CA ILE A 82 0.05 10.33 6.85
C ILE A 82 -0.09 10.17 8.36
N THR A 83 -1.33 10.06 8.81
CA THR A 83 -1.65 9.69 10.19
C THR A 83 -2.12 8.24 10.18
N ILE A 84 -1.37 7.40 10.82
CA ILE A 84 -1.64 5.96 10.86
C ILE A 84 -2.32 5.57 12.17
#